data_41ea99467192c4d38872c93ec6c56333
#
_entry.id   41ea99467192c4d38872c93ec6c56333
#
_cell.length_a   1.000
_cell.length_b   1.000
_cell.length_c   1.000
_cell.angle_alpha   90.00
_cell.angle_beta   90.00
_cell.angle_gamma   90.00
#
_symmetry.space_group_name_H-M   'P 1'
#
loop_
_entity.id
_entity.type
_entity.pdbx_description
1 polymer ?
#
loop_
_entity_poly.entity_id
_entity_poly.type
_entity_poly.pdbx_seq_one_letter_code
_entity_poly.pdbx_strand_id
1 'polypeptide(L)'
;LTSLVYFGIFVWMCSVSQGRGTIRENAVWIGTFYVLTEALIAILFVWMGRKRYMHFGSESNLLPSNITLDFIAKLYMPVVICDNSGKIVWYNKAAARAVNSREVLYGSYVDAFCNANISSIMDCDRDGGLDVSVTEKISLEMSGGTKRFYRVKGYRFSAQSQTYCFLIFAENTEYMQLSRRVADENTIVAYAMIDNLEELLQQADEGYRNAVNDVEEILKRWAVSVGGIVKEYERQKYVLIFENRYLDQLIENKFPMLDDIREVRVGDANIPVTISMGISRMKGTLAEKEKHAKESMNMALQRGGDQVVLKTLDGVEFYGGRTKTVQKRTKVRARVIASELLMHISRSHNVLV
;
A
#
# COMPACT_ATOMS: atom_id res chain seq x y z
N LEU A 1 -31.05 -47.36 0.49
CA LEU A 1 -32.34 -47.87 0.98
C LEU A 1 -33.37 -47.92 -0.15
N THR A 2 -33.52 -46.86 -0.95
CA THR A 2 -34.42 -46.78 -2.10
C THR A 2 -34.19 -47.91 -3.11
N SER A 3 -32.94 -48.15 -3.52
CA SER A 3 -32.54 -49.22 -4.44
C SER A 3 -32.98 -50.60 -3.96
N LEU A 4 -32.88 -50.90 -2.65
CA LEU A 4 -33.29 -52.17 -2.06
C LEU A 4 -34.82 -52.37 -2.13
N VAL A 5 -35.58 -51.29 -1.92
CA VAL A 5 -37.05 -51.32 -2.01
C VAL A 5 -37.47 -51.58 -3.46
N TYR A 6 -36.89 -50.89 -4.44
CA TYR A 6 -37.20 -51.12 -5.86
C TYR A 6 -36.78 -52.49 -6.35
N PHE A 7 -35.64 -53.01 -5.89
CA PHE A 7 -35.22 -54.38 -6.17
C PHE A 7 -36.19 -55.39 -5.59
N GLY A 8 -36.67 -55.18 -4.36
CA GLY A 8 -37.71 -56.05 -3.75
C GLY A 8 -39.03 -56.05 -4.53
N ILE A 9 -39.50 -54.87 -4.96
CA ILE A 9 -40.70 -54.70 -5.79
C ILE A 9 -40.51 -55.42 -7.14
N PHE A 10 -39.34 -55.28 -7.78
CA PHE A 10 -39.05 -55.96 -9.05
C PHE A 10 -39.09 -57.49 -8.92
N VAL A 11 -38.43 -58.03 -7.88
CA VAL A 11 -38.40 -59.47 -7.58
C VAL A 11 -39.82 -59.99 -7.30
N TRP A 12 -40.65 -59.25 -6.55
CA TRP A 12 -42.04 -59.61 -6.26
C TRP A 12 -42.89 -59.62 -7.54
N MET A 13 -42.78 -58.59 -8.42
CA MET A 13 -43.45 -58.52 -9.67
C MET A 13 -43.07 -59.65 -10.64
N CYS A 14 -41.78 -60.02 -10.68
CA CYS A 14 -41.30 -61.18 -11.46
C CYS A 14 -41.86 -62.49 -10.94
N SER A 15 -42.07 -62.63 -9.64
CA SER A 15 -42.68 -63.82 -9.05
C SER A 15 -44.19 -63.97 -9.29
N VAL A 16 -44.89 -62.88 -9.47
CA VAL A 16 -46.38 -62.87 -9.69
C VAL A 16 -46.75 -62.93 -11.18
N SER A 17 -45.83 -62.54 -12.09
CA SER A 17 -46.10 -62.46 -13.52
C SER A 17 -45.92 -63.81 -14.22
N GLN A 18 -47.00 -64.36 -14.81
CA GLN A 18 -47.01 -65.67 -15.55
C GLN A 18 -46.66 -65.58 -17.03
N GLY A 19 -46.25 -64.42 -17.57
CA GLY A 19 -45.98 -64.25 -18.99
C GLY A 19 -44.71 -63.38 -19.31
N ARG A 20 -43.89 -63.83 -20.31
CA ARG A 20 -42.66 -63.18 -20.71
C ARG A 20 -42.85 -61.74 -21.26
N GLY A 21 -44.03 -61.44 -21.85
CA GLY A 21 -44.30 -60.10 -22.42
C GLY A 21 -44.52 -59.03 -21.35
N THR A 22 -45.29 -59.35 -20.34
CA THR A 22 -45.64 -58.48 -19.21
C THR A 22 -44.49 -58.16 -18.32
N ILE A 23 -43.51 -59.05 -18.16
CA ILE A 23 -42.31 -58.84 -17.36
C ILE A 23 -41.47 -57.74 -17.98
N ARG A 24 -41.24 -57.72 -19.29
CA ARG A 24 -40.44 -56.74 -20.00
C ARG A 24 -41.07 -55.35 -19.94
N GLU A 25 -42.34 -55.18 -20.13
CA GLU A 25 -43.06 -53.91 -20.04
C GLU A 25 -43.06 -53.39 -18.62
N ASN A 26 -43.29 -54.20 -17.61
CA ASN A 26 -43.27 -53.83 -16.22
C ASN A 26 -41.85 -53.45 -15.77
N ALA A 27 -40.81 -54.11 -16.24
CA ALA A 27 -39.39 -53.74 -15.93
C ALA A 27 -39.04 -52.36 -16.47
N VAL A 28 -39.53 -52.00 -17.68
CA VAL A 28 -39.33 -50.64 -18.24
C VAL A 28 -40.02 -49.59 -17.37
N TRP A 29 -41.24 -49.81 -16.95
CA TRP A 29 -42.00 -48.88 -16.10
C TRP A 29 -41.35 -48.72 -14.70
N ILE A 30 -40.89 -49.78 -14.08
CA ILE A 30 -40.21 -49.76 -12.81
C ILE A 30 -38.87 -49.01 -12.93
N GLY A 31 -38.11 -49.26 -14.02
CA GLY A 31 -36.86 -48.56 -14.28
C GLY A 31 -37.05 -47.06 -14.50
N THR A 32 -38.05 -46.64 -15.27
CA THR A 32 -38.35 -45.22 -15.48
C THR A 32 -38.81 -44.55 -14.20
N PHE A 33 -39.64 -45.21 -13.39
CA PHE A 33 -40.09 -44.66 -12.11
C PHE A 33 -38.94 -44.55 -11.09
N TYR A 34 -38.01 -45.50 -11.08
CA TYR A 34 -36.79 -45.44 -10.26
C TYR A 34 -35.92 -44.21 -10.62
N VAL A 35 -35.63 -44.01 -11.91
CA VAL A 35 -34.84 -42.89 -12.38
C VAL A 35 -35.51 -41.56 -12.02
N LEU A 36 -36.84 -41.46 -12.18
CA LEU A 36 -37.58 -40.24 -11.81
C LEU A 36 -37.54 -39.95 -10.30
N THR A 37 -37.63 -40.98 -9.45
CA THR A 37 -37.57 -40.81 -8.00
C THR A 37 -36.16 -40.43 -7.53
N GLU A 38 -35.11 -41.02 -8.10
CA GLU A 38 -33.73 -40.63 -7.79
C GLU A 38 -33.43 -39.21 -8.25
N ALA A 39 -33.92 -38.82 -9.45
CA ALA A 39 -33.80 -37.44 -9.93
C ALA A 39 -34.53 -36.45 -9.00
N LEU A 40 -35.71 -36.78 -8.54
CA LEU A 40 -36.49 -35.96 -7.60
C LEU A 40 -35.79 -35.84 -6.26
N ILE A 41 -35.25 -36.94 -5.74
CA ILE A 41 -34.45 -36.96 -4.49
C ILE A 41 -33.21 -36.07 -4.66
N ALA A 42 -32.49 -36.19 -5.77
CA ALA A 42 -31.32 -35.36 -6.06
C ALA A 42 -31.67 -33.86 -6.14
N ILE A 43 -32.79 -33.52 -6.81
CA ILE A 43 -33.29 -32.13 -6.88
C ILE A 43 -33.66 -31.62 -5.48
N LEU A 44 -34.35 -32.43 -4.67
CA LEU A 44 -34.69 -32.09 -3.30
C LEU A 44 -33.46 -31.93 -2.43
N PHE A 45 -32.43 -32.76 -2.61
CA PHE A 45 -31.17 -32.65 -1.89
C PHE A 45 -30.40 -31.38 -2.26
N VAL A 46 -30.37 -31.05 -3.55
CA VAL A 46 -29.76 -29.78 -4.02
C VAL A 46 -30.59 -28.58 -3.54
N TRP A 47 -31.92 -28.68 -3.56
CA TRP A 47 -32.77 -27.59 -3.09
C TRP A 47 -32.70 -27.41 -1.56
N MET A 48 -32.70 -28.49 -0.78
CA MET A 48 -32.47 -28.46 0.66
C MET A 48 -31.06 -28.01 1.00
N GLY A 49 -30.07 -28.43 0.22
CA GLY A 49 -28.70 -27.93 0.33
C GLY A 49 -28.62 -26.40 0.14
N ARG A 50 -29.23 -25.91 -0.96
CA ARG A 50 -29.30 -24.44 -1.19
C ARG A 50 -30.08 -23.71 -0.09
N LYS A 51 -31.16 -24.26 0.44
CA LYS A 51 -31.89 -23.70 1.60
C LYS A 51 -31.07 -23.77 2.89
N ARG A 52 -30.29 -24.83 3.13
CA ARG A 52 -29.39 -24.92 4.30
C ARG A 52 -28.28 -23.86 4.27
N TYR A 53 -27.75 -23.55 3.09
CA TYR A 53 -26.76 -22.46 2.95
C TYR A 53 -27.36 -21.08 3.25
N MET A 54 -28.65 -20.87 3.10
CA MET A 54 -29.34 -19.62 3.45
C MET A 54 -29.85 -19.59 4.89
N HIS A 55 -29.94 -20.74 5.58
CA HIS A 55 -30.55 -20.87 6.92
C HIS A 55 -29.56 -21.22 8.04
N PHE A 56 -28.25 -20.99 7.82
CA PHE A 56 -27.26 -21.21 8.88
C PHE A 56 -27.45 -20.29 10.11
N GLY A 57 -28.48 -19.47 10.13
CA GLY A 57 -28.82 -18.55 11.21
C GLY A 57 -29.82 -19.04 12.27
N SER A 58 -30.47 -20.21 12.12
CA SER A 58 -31.58 -20.52 13.01
C SER A 58 -31.36 -21.66 14.01
N GLU A 59 -30.33 -22.48 13.88
CA GLU A 59 -30.19 -23.67 14.74
C GLU A 59 -28.82 -23.91 15.38
N SER A 60 -27.83 -23.03 15.17
CA SER A 60 -26.57 -23.17 15.88
C SER A 60 -26.61 -22.38 17.20
N ASN A 61 -26.68 -23.07 18.31
CA ASN A 61 -26.42 -22.53 19.68
C ASN A 61 -24.98 -21.94 19.82
N LEU A 62 -24.32 -21.65 18.70
CA LEU A 62 -22.93 -21.19 18.59
C LEU A 62 -22.81 -19.68 18.56
N LEU A 63 -23.91 -18.96 18.26
CA LEU A 63 -23.88 -17.52 18.07
C LEU A 63 -24.87 -16.87 19.05
N PRO A 64 -24.59 -15.62 19.48
CA PRO A 64 -25.46 -14.89 20.38
C PRO A 64 -26.90 -14.82 19.85
N SER A 65 -27.85 -14.58 20.73
CA SER A 65 -29.29 -14.59 20.45
C SER A 65 -29.67 -14.00 19.08
N ASN A 66 -30.74 -14.46 18.47
CA ASN A 66 -31.24 -14.04 17.14
C ASN A 66 -31.23 -12.51 16.93
N ILE A 67 -31.40 -11.74 18.00
CA ILE A 67 -31.35 -10.26 17.98
C ILE A 67 -29.96 -9.76 17.64
N THR A 68 -28.91 -10.34 18.22
CA THR A 68 -27.52 -9.93 17.99
C THR A 68 -27.05 -10.26 16.60
N LEU A 69 -27.42 -11.43 16.09
CA LEU A 69 -27.12 -11.83 14.71
C LEU A 69 -27.87 -10.98 13.67
N ASP A 70 -29.15 -10.66 13.93
CA ASP A 70 -29.92 -9.78 13.05
C ASP A 70 -29.35 -8.37 13.02
N PHE A 71 -28.86 -7.88 14.18
CA PHE A 71 -28.17 -6.60 14.26
C PHE A 71 -26.85 -6.61 13.44
N ILE A 72 -26.00 -7.62 13.64
CA ILE A 72 -24.71 -7.75 12.92
C ILE A 72 -24.96 -7.94 11.41
N ALA A 73 -26.00 -8.68 11.03
CA ALA A 73 -26.38 -8.88 9.63
C ALA A 73 -26.82 -7.59 8.91
N LYS A 74 -27.34 -6.62 9.68
CA LYS A 74 -27.80 -5.30 9.20
C LYS A 74 -26.75 -4.21 9.26
N LEU A 75 -25.57 -4.46 9.86
CA LEU A 75 -24.49 -3.48 9.89
C LEU A 75 -24.08 -3.06 8.46
N TYR A 76 -23.80 -1.78 8.31
CA TYR A 76 -23.25 -1.23 7.05
C TYR A 76 -21.80 -1.65 6.80
N MET A 77 -21.06 -1.96 7.86
CA MET A 77 -19.69 -2.43 7.80
C MET A 77 -19.67 -3.91 7.38
N PRO A 78 -18.78 -4.31 6.45
CA PRO A 78 -18.54 -5.71 6.15
C PRO A 78 -18.08 -6.47 7.40
N VAL A 79 -18.73 -7.58 7.67
CA VAL A 79 -18.43 -8.48 8.78
C VAL A 79 -18.33 -9.89 8.26
N VAL A 80 -17.27 -10.60 8.68
CA VAL A 80 -16.97 -11.97 8.30
C VAL A 80 -16.61 -12.76 9.55
N ILE A 81 -17.09 -13.98 9.66
CA ILE A 81 -16.63 -14.95 10.67
C ILE A 81 -15.92 -16.07 9.92
N CYS A 82 -14.69 -16.37 10.33
CA CYS A 82 -13.92 -17.47 9.80
C CYS A 82 -13.50 -18.43 10.91
N ASP A 83 -13.19 -19.65 10.52
CA ASP A 83 -12.59 -20.66 11.40
C ASP A 83 -11.09 -20.39 11.58
N ASN A 84 -10.42 -21.25 12.36
CA ASN A 84 -8.99 -21.12 12.64
C ASN A 84 -8.08 -21.30 11.41
N SER A 85 -8.61 -21.84 10.32
CA SER A 85 -7.91 -21.97 9.03
C SER A 85 -8.10 -20.75 8.12
N GLY A 86 -8.93 -19.79 8.53
CA GLY A 86 -9.31 -18.63 7.72
C GLY A 86 -10.46 -18.89 6.75
N LYS A 87 -11.12 -20.05 6.84
CA LYS A 87 -12.27 -20.39 6.01
C LYS A 87 -13.53 -19.70 6.52
N ILE A 88 -14.25 -19.01 5.63
CA ILE A 88 -15.43 -18.22 5.97
C ILE A 88 -16.61 -19.13 6.29
N VAL A 89 -17.11 -18.99 7.51
CA VAL A 89 -18.30 -19.73 8.00
C VAL A 89 -19.54 -18.84 8.05
N TRP A 90 -19.39 -17.52 8.04
CA TRP A 90 -20.51 -16.59 8.01
C TRP A 90 -20.05 -15.21 7.53
N TYR A 91 -20.94 -14.46 6.90
CA TYR A 91 -20.74 -13.08 6.47
C TYR A 91 -22.05 -12.31 6.38
N ASN A 92 -22.00 -10.98 6.51
CA ASN A 92 -23.18 -10.13 6.36
C ASN A 92 -23.35 -9.64 4.90
N LYS A 93 -24.50 -8.99 4.65
CA LYS A 93 -24.81 -8.42 3.33
C LYS A 93 -23.80 -7.33 2.89
N ALA A 94 -23.21 -6.60 3.85
CA ALA A 94 -22.23 -5.58 3.54
C ALA A 94 -20.93 -6.19 3.03
N ALA A 95 -20.48 -7.33 3.59
CA ALA A 95 -19.32 -8.07 3.10
C ALA A 95 -19.56 -8.58 1.67
N ALA A 96 -20.73 -9.15 1.38
CA ALA A 96 -21.08 -9.61 0.03
C ALA A 96 -21.04 -8.46 -1.00
N ARG A 97 -21.50 -7.27 -0.62
CA ARG A 97 -21.44 -6.08 -1.50
C ARG A 97 -20.02 -5.53 -1.67
N ALA A 98 -19.21 -5.54 -0.61
CA ALA A 98 -17.85 -5.03 -0.66
C ALA A 98 -16.95 -5.82 -1.61
N VAL A 99 -17.14 -7.15 -1.67
CA VAL A 99 -16.36 -8.03 -2.56
C VAL A 99 -16.90 -7.99 -3.99
N ASN A 100 -18.15 -7.52 -4.18
CA ASN A 100 -18.85 -7.48 -5.47
C ASN A 100 -18.73 -8.78 -6.28
N SER A 101 -18.54 -9.88 -5.59
CA SER A 101 -18.41 -11.20 -6.20
C SER A 101 -19.80 -11.82 -6.31
N ARG A 102 -20.10 -12.34 -7.49
CA ARG A 102 -21.24 -13.25 -7.65
C ARG A 102 -20.96 -14.61 -7.01
N GLU A 103 -19.75 -14.82 -6.58
CA GLU A 103 -19.30 -16.02 -5.92
C GLU A 103 -19.74 -16.04 -4.46
N VAL A 104 -20.08 -17.22 -3.99
CA VAL A 104 -20.50 -17.44 -2.61
C VAL A 104 -19.25 -17.34 -1.71
N LEU A 105 -19.16 -16.30 -0.88
CA LEU A 105 -18.08 -16.14 0.07
C LEU A 105 -17.98 -17.27 1.10
N TYR A 106 -19.10 -17.93 1.38
CA TYR A 106 -19.15 -19.06 2.31
C TYR A 106 -18.24 -20.20 1.85
N GLY A 107 -17.37 -20.64 2.73
CA GLY A 107 -16.44 -21.73 2.45
C GLY A 107 -15.18 -21.33 1.67
N SER A 108 -15.08 -20.08 1.18
CA SER A 108 -13.84 -19.52 0.65
C SER A 108 -12.92 -19.08 1.79
N TYR A 109 -11.64 -18.82 1.49
CA TYR A 109 -10.69 -18.28 2.44
C TYR A 109 -10.69 -16.76 2.42
N VAL A 110 -10.49 -16.13 3.58
CA VAL A 110 -10.43 -14.66 3.70
C VAL A 110 -9.31 -14.09 2.84
N ASP A 111 -8.17 -14.79 2.71
CA ASP A 111 -7.04 -14.39 1.87
C ASP A 111 -7.37 -14.30 0.38
N ALA A 112 -8.45 -14.94 -0.07
CA ALA A 112 -8.86 -14.91 -1.47
C ALA A 112 -9.47 -13.56 -1.89
N PHE A 113 -9.99 -12.77 -0.96
CA PHE A 113 -10.62 -11.49 -1.24
C PHE A 113 -9.99 -10.30 -0.51
N CYS A 114 -9.09 -10.54 0.43
CA CYS A 114 -8.33 -9.47 1.06
C CYS A 114 -6.87 -9.87 1.20
N ASN A 115 -5.95 -8.94 0.92
CA ASN A 115 -4.51 -9.14 1.06
C ASN A 115 -4.06 -9.14 2.53
N ALA A 116 -4.94 -9.51 3.47
CA ALA A 116 -4.62 -9.61 4.88
C ALA A 116 -3.99 -10.95 5.17
N ASN A 117 -2.86 -10.93 5.83
CA ASN A 117 -2.32 -12.15 6.42
C ASN A 117 -3.16 -12.50 7.66
N ILE A 118 -4.09 -13.48 7.52
CA ILE A 118 -4.96 -13.92 8.63
C ILE A 118 -4.15 -14.41 9.81
N SER A 119 -2.99 -15.04 9.58
CA SER A 119 -2.14 -15.49 10.68
C SER A 119 -1.69 -14.32 11.55
N SER A 120 -1.39 -13.16 10.96
CA SER A 120 -1.04 -11.96 11.73
C SER A 120 -2.23 -11.39 12.51
N ILE A 121 -3.44 -11.47 11.94
CA ILE A 121 -4.69 -11.08 12.62
C ILE A 121 -5.00 -12.04 13.77
N MET A 122 -4.72 -13.32 13.59
CA MET A 122 -4.97 -14.34 14.60
C MET A 122 -3.90 -14.42 15.69
N ASP A 123 -2.64 -14.10 15.38
CA ASP A 123 -1.53 -14.12 16.35
C ASP A 123 -1.56 -12.93 17.32
N CYS A 124 -2.21 -11.85 16.96
CA CYS A 124 -2.29 -10.65 17.79
C CYS A 124 -3.11 -10.82 19.09
N ASP A 125 -3.85 -11.90 19.26
CA ASP A 125 -4.74 -12.12 20.42
C ASP A 125 -4.12 -12.94 21.55
N ARG A 126 -2.79 -13.14 21.55
CA ARG A 126 -2.12 -13.96 22.57
C ARG A 126 -2.10 -13.35 23.97
N ASP A 127 -2.32 -12.04 24.10
CA ASP A 127 -2.20 -11.32 25.37
C ASP A 127 -3.54 -10.97 26.06
N GLY A 128 -4.67 -11.53 25.63
CA GLY A 128 -5.97 -11.35 26.29
C GLY A 128 -6.52 -9.92 26.28
N GLY A 129 -5.98 -9.05 25.45
CA GLY A 129 -6.41 -7.68 25.26
C GLY A 129 -7.49 -7.56 24.18
N LEU A 130 -8.62 -6.94 24.55
CA LEU A 130 -9.79 -6.71 23.70
C LEU A 130 -9.57 -5.78 22.49
N ASP A 131 -8.35 -5.32 22.22
CA ASP A 131 -8.10 -4.28 21.23
C ASP A 131 -6.89 -4.57 20.34
N VAL A 132 -7.05 -5.57 19.48
CA VAL A 132 -6.06 -5.85 18.44
C VAL A 132 -6.41 -5.09 17.18
N SER A 133 -5.88 -3.89 17.06
CA SER A 133 -5.94 -3.12 15.83
C SER A 133 -4.84 -3.60 14.87
N VAL A 134 -5.14 -4.60 14.04
CA VAL A 134 -4.27 -4.91 12.92
C VAL A 134 -4.38 -3.78 11.90
N THR A 135 -3.32 -2.99 11.80
CA THR A 135 -3.19 -1.88 10.86
C THR A 135 -2.70 -2.37 9.49
N GLU A 136 -3.22 -3.44 8.97
CA GLU A 136 -2.95 -3.78 7.58
C GLU A 136 -3.91 -3.02 6.67
N LYS A 137 -3.32 -2.31 5.72
CA LYS A 137 -4.04 -1.60 4.66
C LYS A 137 -4.61 -2.64 3.70
N ILE A 138 -5.86 -3.01 3.90
CA ILE A 138 -6.52 -3.94 3.00
C ILE A 138 -7.18 -3.14 1.90
N SER A 139 -6.82 -3.42 0.66
CA SER A 139 -7.49 -2.91 -0.52
C SER A 139 -8.38 -4.01 -1.09
N LEU A 140 -9.69 -3.82 -1.10
CA LEU A 140 -10.61 -4.65 -1.85
C LEU A 140 -10.81 -4.03 -3.24
N GLU A 141 -10.57 -4.81 -4.29
CA GLU A 141 -10.91 -4.41 -5.65
C GLU A 141 -12.40 -4.62 -5.88
N MET A 142 -13.13 -3.55 -6.13
CA MET A 142 -14.54 -3.63 -6.52
C MET A 142 -14.66 -3.77 -8.04
N SER A 143 -15.70 -4.46 -8.50
CA SER A 143 -16.10 -4.50 -9.91
C SER A 143 -16.31 -3.07 -10.42
N GLY A 144 -15.43 -2.63 -11.32
CA GLY A 144 -15.37 -1.26 -11.81
C GLY A 144 -14.02 -0.57 -11.60
N GLY A 145 -13.01 -1.28 -11.04
CA GLY A 145 -11.65 -0.76 -10.91
C GLY A 145 -11.44 0.24 -9.76
N THR A 146 -12.46 0.50 -8.94
CA THR A 146 -12.32 1.41 -7.78
C THR A 146 -11.78 0.65 -6.59
N LYS A 147 -10.55 0.98 -6.16
CA LYS A 147 -9.95 0.42 -4.95
C LYS A 147 -10.52 1.10 -3.71
N ARG A 148 -11.04 0.30 -2.78
CA ARG A 148 -11.44 0.77 -1.44
C ARG A 148 -10.47 0.23 -0.40
N PHE A 149 -10.18 1.06 0.58
CA PHE A 149 -9.28 0.72 1.68
C PHE A 149 -10.09 0.43 2.93
N TYR A 150 -9.78 -0.67 3.59
CA TYR A 150 -10.44 -1.06 4.84
C TYR A 150 -9.39 -1.25 5.94
N ARG A 151 -9.77 -0.89 7.16
CA ARG A 151 -9.07 -1.30 8.37
C ARG A 151 -9.80 -2.52 8.91
N VAL A 152 -9.08 -3.62 9.14
CA VAL A 152 -9.67 -4.84 9.70
C VAL A 152 -9.36 -4.93 11.18
N LYS A 153 -10.39 -5.26 11.96
CA LYS A 153 -10.26 -5.66 13.36
C LYS A 153 -10.72 -7.09 13.50
N GLY A 154 -9.89 -7.92 14.12
CA GLY A 154 -10.17 -9.32 14.40
C GLY A 154 -10.41 -9.56 15.89
N TYR A 155 -11.40 -10.39 16.20
CA TYR A 155 -11.69 -10.83 17.56
C TYR A 155 -11.81 -12.34 17.56
N ARG A 156 -10.97 -12.99 18.36
CA ARG A 156 -10.99 -14.44 18.49
C ARG A 156 -12.01 -14.86 19.55
N PHE A 157 -12.79 -15.89 19.27
CA PHE A 157 -13.69 -16.49 20.24
C PHE A 157 -13.75 -18.01 20.05
N SER A 158 -14.08 -18.71 21.12
CA SER A 158 -14.22 -20.16 21.10
C SER A 158 -15.66 -20.56 21.30
N ALA A 159 -16.14 -21.48 20.47
CA ALA A 159 -17.48 -22.04 20.55
C ALA A 159 -17.43 -23.53 20.24
N GLN A 160 -18.08 -24.36 21.05
CA GLN A 160 -18.13 -25.83 20.91
C GLN A 160 -16.74 -26.48 20.65
N SER A 161 -15.72 -26.07 21.42
CA SER A 161 -14.34 -26.54 21.31
C SER A 161 -13.62 -26.19 20.02
N GLN A 162 -14.20 -25.31 19.18
CA GLN A 162 -13.56 -24.75 18.00
C GLN A 162 -13.31 -23.27 18.18
N THR A 163 -12.22 -22.78 17.58
CA THR A 163 -11.85 -21.37 17.59
C THR A 163 -12.28 -20.69 16.30
N TYR A 164 -12.90 -19.54 16.44
CA TYR A 164 -13.36 -18.71 15.33
C TYR A 164 -12.76 -17.31 15.47
N CYS A 165 -12.69 -16.60 14.35
CA CYS A 165 -12.30 -15.21 14.30
C CYS A 165 -13.43 -14.36 13.70
N PHE A 166 -13.82 -13.31 14.41
CA PHE A 166 -14.80 -12.33 13.98
C PHE A 166 -14.07 -11.13 13.40
N LEU A 167 -14.21 -10.87 12.10
CA LEU A 167 -13.53 -9.83 11.36
C LEU A 167 -14.48 -8.69 11.02
N ILE A 168 -14.14 -7.48 11.41
CA ILE A 168 -14.86 -6.25 11.07
C ILE A 168 -14.00 -5.41 10.13
N PHE A 169 -14.55 -5.03 8.97
CA PHE A 169 -13.90 -4.22 7.97
C PHE A 169 -14.46 -2.79 8.02
N ALA A 170 -13.72 -1.88 8.64
CA ALA A 170 -14.08 -0.47 8.66
C ALA A 170 -13.53 0.24 7.42
N GLU A 171 -14.40 0.80 6.58
CA GLU A 171 -13.96 1.54 5.40
C GLU A 171 -13.14 2.77 5.82
N ASN A 172 -11.98 2.90 5.20
CA ASN A 172 -10.99 3.95 5.50
C ASN A 172 -10.51 4.66 4.22
N THR A 173 -11.29 4.55 3.15
CA THR A 173 -10.92 5.04 1.81
C THR A 173 -10.66 6.55 1.81
N GLU A 174 -11.60 7.33 2.36
CA GLU A 174 -11.48 8.79 2.40
C GLU A 174 -10.25 9.25 3.21
N TYR A 175 -10.04 8.65 4.38
CA TYR A 175 -8.86 8.97 5.20
C TYR A 175 -7.56 8.63 4.46
N MET A 176 -7.50 7.49 3.78
CA MET A 176 -6.31 7.07 3.02
C MET A 176 -6.06 7.99 1.82
N GLN A 177 -7.12 8.41 1.12
CA GLN A 177 -7.03 9.37 0.02
C GLN A 177 -6.56 10.73 0.53
N LEU A 178 -7.15 11.22 1.63
CA LEU A 178 -6.75 12.48 2.26
C LEU A 178 -5.28 12.41 2.74
N SER A 179 -4.91 11.34 3.42
CA SER A 179 -3.53 11.14 3.91
C SER A 179 -2.51 11.12 2.77
N ARG A 180 -2.85 10.47 1.63
CA ARG A 180 -2.00 10.51 0.43
C ARG A 180 -1.93 11.91 -0.15
N ARG A 181 -3.07 12.58 -0.31
CA ARG A 181 -3.10 13.96 -0.82
C ARG A 181 -2.25 14.89 0.04
N VAL A 182 -2.40 14.84 1.37
CA VAL A 182 -1.57 15.64 2.30
C VAL A 182 -0.08 15.30 2.17
N ALA A 183 0.26 14.03 1.95
CA ALA A 183 1.64 13.63 1.73
C ALA A 183 2.18 14.13 0.39
N ASP A 184 1.39 14.07 -0.68
CA ASP A 184 1.76 14.48 -2.04
C ASP A 184 1.88 16.02 -2.15
N GLU A 185 0.96 16.76 -1.54
CA GLU A 185 0.93 18.23 -1.52
C GLU A 185 1.86 18.84 -0.45
N ASN A 186 2.54 17.99 0.35
CA ASN A 186 3.47 18.48 1.34
C ASN A 186 4.58 19.31 0.67
N THR A 187 4.77 20.53 1.16
CA THR A 187 5.72 21.49 0.60
C THR A 187 7.16 21.04 0.83
N ILE A 188 7.94 20.98 -0.23
CA ILE A 188 9.40 20.80 -0.22
C ILE A 188 10.05 22.16 -0.35
N VAL A 189 11.05 22.40 0.46
CA VAL A 189 11.90 23.60 0.40
C VAL A 189 13.29 23.18 -0.03
N ALA A 190 13.80 23.85 -1.06
CA ALA A 190 15.16 23.66 -1.54
C ALA A 190 15.89 25.01 -1.62
N TYR A 191 17.17 24.98 -1.32
CA TYR A 191 18.08 26.11 -1.47
C TYR A 191 19.18 25.74 -2.46
N ALA A 192 19.44 26.63 -3.40
CA ALA A 192 20.45 26.41 -4.43
C ALA A 192 21.38 27.60 -4.54
N MET A 193 22.62 27.36 -4.91
CA MET A 193 23.63 28.40 -5.12
C MET A 193 24.57 28.00 -6.26
N ILE A 194 24.92 28.96 -7.11
CA ILE A 194 26.02 28.79 -8.07
C ILE A 194 27.33 28.76 -7.26
N ASP A 195 28.04 27.63 -7.33
CA ASP A 195 29.17 27.36 -6.40
C ASP A 195 30.56 27.70 -6.94
N ASN A 196 30.74 27.88 -8.24
CA ASN A 196 32.01 28.25 -8.85
C ASN A 196 32.08 29.74 -9.30
N LEU A 197 31.39 30.59 -8.58
CA LEU A 197 31.21 31.99 -8.91
C LEU A 197 32.52 32.76 -9.07
N GLU A 198 33.46 32.59 -8.13
CA GLU A 198 34.74 33.30 -8.12
C GLU A 198 35.60 32.96 -9.36
N GLU A 199 35.58 31.71 -9.76
CA GLU A 199 36.26 31.24 -10.96
C GLU A 199 35.66 31.81 -12.25
N LEU A 200 34.32 31.93 -12.31
CA LEU A 200 33.59 32.50 -13.41
C LEU A 200 33.79 34.02 -13.55
N LEU A 201 33.87 34.76 -12.43
CA LEU A 201 34.09 36.23 -12.41
C LEU A 201 35.46 36.64 -12.94
N GLN A 202 36.44 35.77 -12.89
CA GLN A 202 37.79 36.05 -13.42
C GLN A 202 37.87 36.08 -14.95
N GLN A 203 36.84 35.57 -15.65
CA GLN A 203 36.91 35.30 -17.08
C GLN A 203 36.32 36.39 -17.99
N ALA A 204 35.37 37.19 -17.58
CA ALA A 204 34.88 38.43 -18.22
C ALA A 204 33.45 38.78 -17.71
N ASP A 205 33.20 40.07 -17.48
CA ASP A 205 31.93 40.56 -16.90
C ASP A 205 30.67 40.25 -17.78
N GLU A 206 30.80 40.29 -19.08
CA GLU A 206 29.62 40.12 -19.99
C GLU A 206 29.24 38.65 -20.16
N GLY A 207 30.19 37.75 -20.36
CA GLY A 207 29.95 36.30 -20.45
C GLY A 207 29.38 35.70 -19.17
N TYR A 208 29.81 36.22 -18.05
CA TYR A 208 29.30 35.85 -16.72
C TYR A 208 27.81 36.19 -16.53
N ARG A 209 27.38 37.42 -16.90
CA ARG A 209 25.98 37.84 -16.78
C ARG A 209 25.06 36.98 -17.63
N ASN A 210 25.47 36.66 -18.85
CA ASN A 210 24.71 35.79 -19.74
C ASN A 210 24.55 34.39 -19.13
N ALA A 211 25.64 33.82 -18.60
CA ALA A 211 25.58 32.50 -17.97
C ALA A 211 24.70 32.45 -16.71
N VAL A 212 24.69 33.50 -15.89
CA VAL A 212 23.78 33.60 -14.75
C VAL A 212 22.33 33.65 -15.20
N ASN A 213 22.01 34.41 -16.25
CA ASN A 213 20.68 34.47 -16.83
C ASN A 213 20.24 33.12 -17.40
N ASP A 214 21.14 32.39 -18.10
CA ASP A 214 20.86 31.06 -18.62
C ASP A 214 20.56 30.05 -17.51
N VAL A 215 21.33 30.08 -16.42
CA VAL A 215 21.08 29.27 -15.22
C VAL A 215 19.72 29.61 -14.60
N GLU A 216 19.40 30.89 -14.48
CA GLU A 216 18.12 31.32 -13.95
C GLU A 216 16.96 30.86 -14.81
N GLU A 217 17.09 30.88 -16.14
CA GLU A 217 16.10 30.37 -17.07
C GLU A 217 15.93 28.85 -16.94
N ILE A 218 17.02 28.10 -16.80
CA ILE A 218 16.97 26.65 -16.54
C ILE A 218 16.23 26.38 -15.23
N LEU A 219 16.56 27.10 -14.13
CA LEU A 219 15.88 26.95 -12.85
C LEU A 219 14.39 27.30 -12.93
N LYS A 220 14.03 28.34 -13.66
CA LYS A 220 12.61 28.72 -13.88
C LYS A 220 11.86 27.64 -14.66
N ARG A 221 12.43 27.15 -15.76
CA ARG A 221 11.84 26.05 -16.54
C ARG A 221 11.66 24.79 -15.69
N TRP A 222 12.67 24.46 -14.91
CA TRP A 222 12.60 23.33 -13.99
C TRP A 222 11.52 23.54 -12.93
N ALA A 223 11.44 24.71 -12.29
CA ALA A 223 10.42 25.00 -11.29
C ALA A 223 9.00 24.85 -11.88
N VAL A 224 8.77 25.35 -13.11
CA VAL A 224 7.48 25.18 -13.81
C VAL A 224 7.17 23.69 -14.04
N SER A 225 8.15 22.87 -14.41
CA SER A 225 7.94 21.44 -14.69
C SER A 225 7.51 20.64 -13.45
N VAL A 226 7.85 21.11 -12.25
CA VAL A 226 7.44 20.52 -10.97
C VAL A 226 6.31 21.31 -10.28
N GLY A 227 5.62 22.19 -11.01
CA GLY A 227 4.53 22.99 -10.45
C GLY A 227 4.97 23.88 -9.29
N GLY A 228 6.26 24.21 -9.21
CA GLY A 228 6.87 24.96 -8.12
C GLY A 228 7.18 26.40 -8.49
N ILE A 229 7.82 27.10 -7.56
CA ILE A 229 8.34 28.45 -7.73
C ILE A 229 9.82 28.49 -7.43
N VAL A 230 10.54 29.37 -8.12
CA VAL A 230 11.92 29.73 -7.81
C VAL A 230 12.04 31.22 -7.62
N LYS A 231 12.83 31.64 -6.65
CA LYS A 231 13.11 33.06 -6.39
C LYS A 231 14.55 33.24 -5.95
N GLU A 232 15.24 34.19 -6.54
CA GLU A 232 16.50 34.66 -6.03
C GLU A 232 16.25 35.49 -4.74
N TYR A 233 16.93 35.14 -3.65
CA TYR A 233 16.82 35.85 -2.37
C TYR A 233 18.11 36.61 -2.00
N GLU A 234 19.26 36.20 -2.53
CA GLU A 234 20.53 36.85 -2.54
C GLU A 234 21.20 36.63 -3.88
N ARG A 235 22.23 37.38 -4.21
CA ARG A 235 22.92 37.25 -5.49
C ARG A 235 23.35 35.79 -5.76
N GLN A 236 22.84 35.18 -6.84
CA GLN A 236 23.06 33.80 -7.28
C GLN A 236 22.67 32.71 -6.23
N LYS A 237 21.85 33.08 -5.28
CA LYS A 237 21.25 32.17 -4.32
C LYS A 237 19.75 32.13 -4.51
N TYR A 238 19.23 30.94 -4.64
CA TYR A 238 17.85 30.70 -5.00
C TYR A 238 17.15 29.88 -3.94
N VAL A 239 15.89 30.19 -3.67
CA VAL A 239 14.96 29.35 -2.95
C VAL A 239 13.96 28.75 -3.93
N LEU A 240 13.71 27.47 -3.81
CA LEU A 240 12.77 26.72 -4.62
C LEU A 240 11.75 26.05 -3.71
N ILE A 241 10.50 26.14 -4.08
CA ILE A 241 9.39 25.57 -3.32
C ILE A 241 8.52 24.81 -4.29
N PHE A 242 8.26 23.52 -4.02
CA PHE A 242 7.47 22.64 -4.85
C PHE A 242 6.81 21.55 -4.01
N GLU A 243 5.94 20.74 -4.60
CA GLU A 243 5.23 19.69 -3.89
C GLU A 243 5.99 18.36 -3.86
N ASN A 244 5.83 17.62 -2.76
CA ASN A 244 6.53 16.36 -2.55
C ASN A 244 6.24 15.29 -3.61
N ARG A 245 5.07 15.35 -4.30
CA ARG A 245 4.71 14.41 -5.37
C ARG A 245 5.74 14.34 -6.51
N TYR A 246 6.46 15.42 -6.74
CA TYR A 246 7.47 15.49 -7.81
C TYR A 246 8.87 15.01 -7.37
N LEU A 247 9.11 14.96 -6.05
CA LEU A 247 10.45 14.70 -5.53
C LEU A 247 10.94 13.28 -5.86
N ASP A 248 10.06 12.27 -5.79
CA ASP A 248 10.47 10.89 -6.08
C ASP A 248 10.91 10.73 -7.55
N GLN A 249 10.21 11.37 -8.49
CA GLN A 249 10.59 11.40 -9.89
C GLN A 249 11.94 12.13 -10.12
N LEU A 250 12.19 13.21 -9.39
CA LEU A 250 13.48 13.91 -9.45
C LEU A 250 14.61 13.05 -8.93
N ILE A 251 14.38 12.28 -7.87
CA ILE A 251 15.33 11.32 -7.30
C ILE A 251 15.67 10.22 -8.31
N GLU A 252 14.65 9.60 -8.90
CA GLU A 252 14.82 8.54 -9.91
C GLU A 252 15.63 9.04 -11.12
N ASN A 253 15.34 10.25 -11.58
CA ASN A 253 16.04 10.88 -12.71
C ASN A 253 17.38 11.55 -12.30
N LYS A 254 17.79 11.46 -11.02
CA LYS A 254 19.06 12.02 -10.51
C LYS A 254 19.24 13.54 -10.77
N PHE A 255 18.13 14.29 -10.67
CA PHE A 255 18.14 15.75 -10.84
C PHE A 255 18.77 16.22 -12.16
N PRO A 256 18.12 15.99 -13.32
CA PRO A 256 18.69 16.27 -14.66
C PRO A 256 19.12 17.74 -14.83
N MET A 257 18.48 18.67 -14.11
CA MET A 257 18.82 20.09 -14.18
C MET A 257 20.29 20.40 -13.81
N LEU A 258 20.95 19.51 -13.01
CA LEU A 258 22.40 19.67 -12.74
C LEU A 258 23.21 19.51 -14.00
N ASP A 259 22.85 18.56 -14.86
CA ASP A 259 23.52 18.32 -16.13
C ASP A 259 23.22 19.44 -17.11
N ASP A 260 21.96 19.94 -17.17
CA ASP A 260 21.56 21.07 -18.01
C ASP A 260 22.36 22.35 -17.64
N ILE A 261 22.55 22.61 -16.36
CA ILE A 261 23.33 23.75 -15.86
C ILE A 261 24.81 23.60 -16.23
N ARG A 262 25.39 22.39 -16.16
CA ARG A 262 26.77 22.15 -16.57
C ARG A 262 27.04 22.38 -18.06
N GLU A 263 26.00 22.35 -18.90
CA GLU A 263 26.11 22.69 -20.33
C GLU A 263 26.32 24.19 -20.55
N VAL A 264 25.91 25.04 -19.59
CA VAL A 264 26.20 26.46 -19.61
C VAL A 264 27.69 26.69 -19.39
N ARG A 265 28.36 27.41 -20.31
CA ARG A 265 29.80 27.62 -20.32
C ARG A 265 30.15 29.11 -20.31
N VAL A 266 31.23 29.45 -19.66
CA VAL A 266 31.70 30.85 -19.52
C VAL A 266 33.15 31.01 -20.01
N GLY A 267 33.37 32.09 -20.77
CA GLY A 267 34.69 32.53 -21.22
C GLY A 267 35.35 31.65 -22.25
N ASP A 268 36.53 32.07 -22.73
CA ASP A 268 37.34 31.34 -23.72
C ASP A 268 37.84 29.99 -23.18
N ALA A 269 37.96 29.85 -21.89
CA ALA A 269 38.32 28.61 -21.21
C ALA A 269 37.18 27.60 -21.13
N ASN A 270 35.97 27.98 -21.58
CA ASN A 270 34.79 27.08 -21.67
C ASN A 270 34.45 26.44 -20.31
N ILE A 271 34.52 27.20 -19.21
CA ILE A 271 34.31 26.72 -17.85
C ILE A 271 32.84 26.41 -17.62
N PRO A 272 32.48 25.19 -17.19
CA PRO A 272 31.08 24.84 -16.90
C PRO A 272 30.60 25.57 -15.66
N VAL A 273 29.36 26.04 -15.69
CA VAL A 273 28.68 26.53 -14.49
C VAL A 273 28.25 25.33 -13.64
N THR A 274 28.46 25.42 -12.33
CA THR A 274 28.03 24.39 -11.38
C THR A 274 27.12 24.98 -10.32
N ILE A 275 26.18 24.14 -9.82
CA ILE A 275 25.22 24.53 -8.80
C ILE A 275 25.16 23.48 -7.69
N SER A 276 25.13 23.96 -6.46
CA SER A 276 24.87 23.13 -5.29
C SER A 276 23.47 23.38 -4.78
N MET A 277 22.75 22.31 -4.44
CA MET A 277 21.40 22.39 -3.92
C MET A 277 21.23 21.56 -2.66
N GLY A 278 20.53 22.11 -1.67
CA GLY A 278 20.07 21.40 -0.48
C GLY A 278 18.55 21.32 -0.47
N ILE A 279 18.02 20.12 -0.26
CA ILE A 279 16.58 19.84 -0.24
C ILE A 279 16.20 19.26 1.13
N SER A 280 15.08 19.72 1.68
CA SER A 280 14.50 19.18 2.91
C SER A 280 13.19 18.45 2.64
N ARG A 281 13.19 17.13 2.88
CA ARG A 281 11.98 16.29 2.94
C ARG A 281 11.57 16.03 4.40
N MET A 282 12.01 16.88 5.32
CA MET A 282 11.68 16.77 6.74
C MET A 282 10.22 17.17 6.99
N LYS A 283 9.62 16.58 8.03
CA LYS A 283 8.35 17.08 8.58
C LYS A 283 8.63 18.30 9.42
N GLY A 284 7.65 19.19 9.54
CA GLY A 284 7.77 20.40 10.36
C GLY A 284 7.28 21.65 9.65
N THR A 285 7.52 22.78 10.27
CA THR A 285 7.20 24.12 9.78
C THR A 285 8.08 24.51 8.58
N LEU A 286 7.67 25.50 7.80
CA LEU A 286 8.48 26.01 6.70
C LEU A 286 9.85 26.52 7.17
N ALA A 287 9.92 27.13 8.36
CA ALA A 287 11.17 27.61 8.94
C ALA A 287 12.15 26.46 9.28
N GLU A 288 11.64 25.35 9.80
CA GLU A 288 12.46 24.15 10.05
C GLU A 288 12.93 23.51 8.75
N LYS A 289 12.05 23.43 7.74
CA LYS A 289 12.41 22.94 6.40
C LYS A 289 13.47 23.82 5.74
N GLU A 290 13.32 25.13 5.84
CA GLU A 290 14.32 26.10 5.37
C GLU A 290 15.67 25.84 6.02
N LYS A 291 15.72 25.76 7.36
CA LYS A 291 16.95 25.48 8.09
C LYS A 291 17.63 24.19 7.59
N HIS A 292 16.87 23.13 7.47
CA HIS A 292 17.39 21.84 6.98
C HIS A 292 17.85 21.89 5.52
N ALA A 293 17.16 22.64 4.66
CA ALA A 293 17.58 22.81 3.27
C ALA A 293 18.89 23.60 3.17
N LYS A 294 19.05 24.67 3.96
CA LYS A 294 20.31 25.43 4.05
C LYS A 294 21.46 24.60 4.59
N GLU A 295 21.23 23.80 5.63
CA GLU A 295 22.23 22.85 6.16
C GLU A 295 22.67 21.86 5.08
N SER A 296 21.71 21.32 4.32
CA SER A 296 21.98 20.38 3.23
C SER A 296 22.77 21.04 2.08
N MET A 297 22.43 22.28 1.72
CA MET A 297 23.20 23.05 0.73
C MET A 297 24.64 23.27 1.18
N ASN A 298 24.85 23.64 2.45
CA ASN A 298 26.20 23.79 3.00
C ASN A 298 26.99 22.47 2.98
N MET A 299 26.31 21.31 3.20
CA MET A 299 26.96 20.00 3.04
C MET A 299 27.38 19.74 1.59
N ALA A 300 26.56 20.16 0.60
CA ALA A 300 26.92 20.06 -0.82
C ALA A 300 28.20 20.85 -1.11
N LEU A 301 28.28 22.10 -0.65
CA LEU A 301 29.45 22.97 -0.84
C LEU A 301 30.71 22.42 -0.16
N GLN A 302 30.60 21.94 1.08
CA GLN A 302 31.72 21.33 1.81
C GLN A 302 32.29 20.09 1.14
N ARG A 303 31.53 19.45 0.25
CA ARG A 303 31.97 18.28 -0.51
C ARG A 303 32.50 18.61 -1.90
N GLY A 304 32.68 19.89 -2.19
CA GLY A 304 33.21 20.38 -3.47
C GLY A 304 32.15 20.80 -4.47
N GLY A 305 30.90 20.97 -4.04
CA GLY A 305 29.83 21.51 -4.87
C GLY A 305 29.30 20.55 -5.94
N ASP A 306 28.53 21.12 -6.88
CA ASP A 306 28.01 20.44 -8.09
C ASP A 306 27.19 19.18 -7.76
N GLN A 307 26.29 19.29 -6.78
CA GLN A 307 25.46 18.19 -6.31
C GLN A 307 24.21 18.66 -5.58
N VAL A 308 23.23 17.77 -5.52
CA VAL A 308 22.06 17.89 -4.64
C VAL A 308 22.25 17.08 -3.38
N VAL A 309 21.97 17.66 -2.24
CA VAL A 309 21.91 16.99 -0.94
C VAL A 309 20.48 16.98 -0.44
N LEU A 310 19.91 15.80 -0.29
CA LEU A 310 18.56 15.58 0.20
C LEU A 310 18.60 15.10 1.65
N LYS A 311 17.94 15.85 2.55
CA LYS A 311 17.75 15.47 3.94
C LYS A 311 16.35 14.87 4.13
N THR A 312 16.30 13.64 4.60
CA THR A 312 15.08 12.87 4.90
C THR A 312 15.07 12.45 6.37
N LEU A 313 13.97 11.89 6.86
CA LEU A 313 13.89 11.29 8.19
C LEU A 313 14.90 10.16 8.39
N ASP A 314 15.18 9.40 7.32
CA ASP A 314 16.10 8.25 7.34
C ASP A 314 17.57 8.67 7.21
N GLY A 315 17.86 9.95 6.88
CA GLY A 315 19.20 10.52 6.81
C GLY A 315 19.43 11.43 5.62
N VAL A 316 20.68 11.48 5.13
CA VAL A 316 21.13 12.39 4.08
C VAL A 316 21.59 11.60 2.87
N GLU A 317 21.13 12.01 1.69
CA GLU A 317 21.44 11.41 0.39
C GLU A 317 22.11 12.44 -0.52
N PHE A 318 22.98 11.98 -1.44
CA PHE A 318 23.77 12.84 -2.32
C PHE A 318 23.58 12.43 -3.76
N TYR A 319 23.31 13.41 -4.63
CA TYR A 319 23.05 13.23 -6.05
C TYR A 319 23.92 14.17 -6.87
N GLY A 320 24.75 13.63 -7.75
CA GLY A 320 25.66 14.42 -8.61
C GLY A 320 25.17 14.53 -10.07
N GLY A 321 23.86 14.45 -10.32
CA GLY A 321 23.32 14.37 -11.68
C GLY A 321 23.51 12.99 -12.30
N ARG A 322 23.23 12.86 -13.61
CA ARG A 322 23.37 11.59 -14.35
C ARG A 322 24.82 11.23 -14.61
N THR A 323 25.67 12.24 -14.73
CA THR A 323 27.10 12.10 -15.06
C THR A 323 27.96 11.75 -13.85
N LYS A 324 27.48 11.95 -12.63
CA LYS A 324 28.20 11.62 -11.40
C LYS A 324 27.59 10.46 -10.64
N THR A 325 28.44 9.60 -10.08
CA THR A 325 28.01 8.43 -9.32
C THR A 325 27.54 8.84 -7.91
N VAL A 326 26.38 8.31 -7.47
CA VAL A 326 25.86 8.51 -6.11
C VAL A 326 26.85 7.94 -5.10
N GLN A 327 27.33 8.77 -4.19
CA GLN A 327 28.18 8.31 -3.07
C GLN A 327 27.32 7.84 -1.92
N LYS A 328 27.42 6.55 -1.58
CA LYS A 328 26.66 5.94 -0.49
C LYS A 328 27.00 6.49 0.88
N ARG A 329 25.99 6.59 1.71
CA ARG A 329 25.82 7.14 3.09
C ARG A 329 26.96 6.92 4.12
N THR A 330 27.75 5.85 4.00
CA THR A 330 28.64 5.36 5.06
C THR A 330 29.82 6.29 5.35
N LYS A 331 30.31 7.02 4.38
CA LYS A 331 31.48 7.93 4.56
C LYS A 331 31.14 9.27 5.20
N VAL A 332 29.89 9.73 5.13
CA VAL A 332 29.49 11.04 5.66
C VAL A 332 29.25 10.99 7.17
N ARG A 333 28.61 9.92 7.66
CA ARG A 333 28.44 9.71 9.11
C ARG A 333 29.80 9.66 9.84
N ALA A 334 30.77 8.96 9.25
CA ALA A 334 32.11 8.88 9.80
C ALA A 334 32.84 10.24 9.80
N ARG A 335 32.64 11.09 8.76
CA ARG A 335 33.26 12.42 8.69
C ARG A 335 32.60 13.45 9.61
N VAL A 336 31.27 13.43 9.73
CA VAL A 336 30.54 14.31 10.67
C VAL A 336 30.91 13.95 12.10
N ILE A 337 30.95 12.69 12.45
CA ILE A 337 31.38 12.21 13.77
C ILE A 337 32.87 12.58 14.00
N ALA A 338 33.73 12.44 13.00
CA ALA A 338 35.14 12.82 13.10
C ALA A 338 35.33 14.35 13.26
N SER A 339 34.53 15.18 12.59
CA SER A 339 34.60 16.64 12.73
C SER A 339 34.00 17.13 14.06
N GLU A 340 32.95 16.52 14.56
CA GLU A 340 32.43 16.78 15.90
C GLU A 340 33.39 16.31 16.99
N LEU A 341 34.01 15.15 16.84
CA LEU A 341 35.08 14.68 17.72
C LEU A 341 36.28 15.60 17.72
N LEU A 342 36.73 16.07 16.55
CA LEU A 342 37.83 17.05 16.44
C LEU A 342 37.48 18.38 17.13
N MET A 343 36.25 18.87 17.02
CA MET A 343 35.80 20.06 17.73
C MET A 343 35.76 19.86 19.25
N HIS A 344 35.35 18.68 19.71
CA HIS A 344 35.35 18.35 21.13
C HIS A 344 36.77 18.13 21.67
N ILE A 345 37.65 17.49 20.91
CA ILE A 345 39.08 17.29 21.26
C ILE A 345 39.82 18.64 21.33
N SER A 346 39.56 19.54 20.38
CA SER A 346 40.21 20.88 20.39
C SER A 346 39.73 21.79 21.52
N ARG A 347 38.62 21.51 22.16
CA ARG A 347 38.07 22.23 23.32
C ARG A 347 38.42 21.60 24.67
N SER A 348 38.89 20.37 24.69
CA SER A 348 39.28 19.68 25.93
C SER A 348 40.80 19.77 26.16
N HIS A 349 41.20 20.15 27.38
CA HIS A 349 42.61 20.26 27.76
C HIS A 349 43.28 18.90 28.04
N ASN A 350 42.52 17.82 28.12
CA ASN A 350 43.03 16.46 28.33
C ASN A 350 42.27 15.47 27.46
N VAL A 351 42.98 14.83 26.55
CA VAL A 351 42.46 13.69 25.74
C VAL A 351 43.28 12.47 26.11
N LEU A 352 42.62 11.47 26.72
CA LEU A 352 43.19 10.14 26.86
C LEU A 352 42.98 9.39 25.54
N VAL A 353 44.07 9.01 24.88
CA VAL A 353 44.11 8.16 23.70
C VAL A 353 44.16 6.71 24.11
#